data_bdb4d53319185b2c6f4672af436317d8
#
_entry.id   bdb4d53319185b2c6f4672af436317d8
#
_cell.length_a   1.000
_cell.length_b   1.000
_cell.length_c   1.000
_cell.angle_alpha   90.00
_cell.angle_beta   90.00
_cell.angle_gamma   90.00
#
_symmetry.space_group_name_H-M   'P 1'
#
loop_
_entity.id
_entity.type
_entity.pdbx_description
1 polymer ?
#
loop_
_entity_poly.entity_id
_entity_poly.type
_entity_poly.pdbx_seq_one_letter_code
_entity_poly.pdbx_strand_id
1 'polypeptide(L)'
;CNECEMCKKINNGLAIDVTELDAASNNGVDKIRDIIDDVKYPPQEARFKVYIMDEVHMLSAGAVNAFLKTLEEPPANVIFILATTDPQKLPITILSRCQRFDFKRINKNDITARLRKIVTEKGVMADDKSLNLIARVSDGAMRDSLSILDQAISMGDGAVEYSSVVSMLGLVTNEYLFTLTNNVIERNIDNCISTIEEIITSGMGAYLCIKELMLHYRN
;
A
#
# COMPACT_ATOMS: atom_id res chain seq x y z
N CYS A 1 1.17 -24.34 2.21
CA CYS A 1 0.19 -25.08 3.02
C CYS A 1 -0.06 -24.43 4.39
N ASN A 2 0.85 -23.58 4.89
CA ASN A 2 0.85 -22.93 6.22
C ASN A 2 0.83 -23.89 7.43
N GLU A 3 1.00 -25.18 7.23
CA GLU A 3 0.95 -26.21 8.26
C GLU A 3 2.29 -26.89 8.47
N CYS A 4 3.07 -27.11 7.39
CA CYS A 4 4.37 -27.75 7.49
C CYS A 4 5.39 -26.86 8.22
N GLU A 5 6.43 -27.46 8.75
CA GLU A 5 7.47 -26.79 9.53
C GLU A 5 8.12 -25.64 8.76
N MET A 6 8.41 -25.82 7.46
CA MET A 6 8.98 -24.78 6.62
C MET A 6 8.05 -23.59 6.45
N CYS A 7 6.74 -23.81 6.19
CA CYS A 7 5.77 -22.71 6.12
C CYS A 7 5.66 -21.94 7.43
N LYS A 8 5.72 -22.62 8.58
CA LYS A 8 5.73 -21.98 9.89
C LYS A 8 6.99 -21.14 10.10
N LYS A 9 8.16 -21.65 9.70
CA LYS A 9 9.42 -20.90 9.76
C LYS A 9 9.37 -19.65 8.87
N ILE A 10 8.86 -19.76 7.64
CA ILE A 10 8.73 -18.63 6.71
C ILE A 10 7.78 -17.57 7.29
N ASN A 11 6.61 -17.98 7.77
CA ASN A 11 5.63 -17.06 8.35
C ASN A 11 6.13 -16.32 9.59
N ASN A 12 7.05 -16.94 10.33
CA ASN A 12 7.67 -16.35 11.52
C ASN A 12 8.98 -15.57 11.21
N GLY A 13 9.38 -15.48 9.95
CA GLY A 13 10.64 -14.83 9.56
C GLY A 13 11.91 -15.57 10.00
N LEU A 14 11.80 -16.88 10.29
CA LEU A 14 12.89 -17.71 10.80
C LEU A 14 13.53 -18.61 9.71
N ALA A 15 13.07 -18.52 8.47
CA ALA A 15 13.58 -19.34 7.38
C ALA A 15 14.92 -18.78 6.86
N ILE A 16 16.01 -19.51 7.03
CA ILE A 16 17.36 -19.10 6.63
C ILE A 16 17.47 -18.95 5.09
N ASP A 17 16.76 -19.82 4.36
CA ASP A 17 16.80 -19.86 2.88
C ASP A 17 15.85 -18.82 2.23
N VAL A 18 15.17 -17.97 3.00
CA VAL A 18 14.34 -16.89 2.50
C VAL A 18 14.87 -15.56 3.01
N THR A 19 15.42 -14.78 2.11
CA THR A 19 15.99 -13.44 2.42
C THR A 19 15.13 -12.38 1.81
N GLU A 20 14.64 -11.45 2.62
CA GLU A 20 13.91 -10.26 2.19
C GLU A 20 14.80 -9.03 2.34
N LEU A 21 14.87 -8.23 1.29
CA LEU A 21 15.71 -7.06 1.18
C LEU A 21 14.91 -5.88 0.62
N ASP A 22 14.93 -4.77 1.31
CA ASP A 22 14.47 -3.49 0.77
C ASP A 22 15.62 -2.78 0.05
N ALA A 23 15.50 -2.61 -1.27
CA ALA A 23 16.52 -1.96 -2.09
C ALA A 23 16.63 -0.45 -1.83
N ALA A 24 15.61 0.19 -1.25
CA ALA A 24 15.72 1.60 -0.86
C ALA A 24 16.76 1.80 0.25
N SER A 25 16.81 0.87 1.22
CA SER A 25 17.76 0.88 2.32
C SER A 25 19.09 0.20 1.97
N ASN A 26 19.12 -0.67 0.95
CA ASN A 26 20.25 -1.52 0.58
C ASN A 26 20.60 -1.41 -0.92
N ASN A 27 20.78 -0.20 -1.43
CA ASN A 27 20.97 0.09 -2.85
C ASN A 27 22.42 -0.10 -3.37
N GLY A 28 23.36 -0.38 -2.47
CA GLY A 28 24.79 -0.44 -2.78
C GLY A 28 25.22 -1.70 -3.52
N VAL A 29 26.31 -1.58 -4.29
CA VAL A 29 26.93 -2.69 -5.05
C VAL A 29 27.39 -3.81 -4.12
N ASP A 30 27.92 -3.49 -2.95
CA ASP A 30 28.51 -4.46 -2.03
C ASP A 30 27.45 -5.41 -1.48
N LYS A 31 26.26 -4.90 -1.15
CA LYS A 31 25.15 -5.74 -0.70
C LYS A 31 24.69 -6.72 -1.78
N ILE A 32 24.67 -6.29 -3.03
CA ILE A 32 24.34 -7.18 -4.16
C ILE A 32 25.45 -8.20 -4.39
N ARG A 33 26.71 -7.84 -4.19
CA ARG A 33 27.83 -8.80 -4.25
C ARG A 33 27.72 -9.87 -3.16
N ASP A 34 27.37 -9.48 -1.93
CA ASP A 34 27.12 -10.46 -0.85
C ASP A 34 26.07 -11.49 -1.27
N ILE A 35 24.97 -11.05 -1.89
CA ILE A 35 23.92 -11.94 -2.42
C ILE A 35 24.48 -12.82 -3.54
N ILE A 36 25.24 -12.26 -4.49
CA ILE A 36 25.86 -13.01 -5.59
C ILE A 36 26.82 -14.08 -5.07
N ASP A 37 27.51 -13.81 -3.99
CA ASP A 37 28.39 -14.80 -3.36
C ASP A 37 27.60 -15.84 -2.58
N ASP A 38 26.54 -15.46 -1.91
CA ASP A 38 25.68 -16.37 -1.14
C ASP A 38 24.87 -17.33 -2.03
N VAL A 39 24.44 -16.91 -3.23
CA VAL A 39 23.70 -17.80 -4.16
C VAL A 39 24.53 -18.98 -4.69
N LYS A 40 25.85 -18.94 -4.53
CA LYS A 40 26.74 -20.05 -4.92
C LYS A 40 26.59 -21.27 -4.01
N TYR A 41 26.08 -21.06 -2.80
CA TYR A 41 25.86 -22.11 -1.82
C TYR A 41 24.43 -22.66 -1.94
N PRO A 42 24.24 -23.99 -1.84
CA PRO A 42 22.92 -24.59 -1.90
C PRO A 42 22.05 -24.16 -0.70
N PRO A 43 20.71 -24.24 -0.81
CA PRO A 43 19.82 -24.04 0.33
C PRO A 43 20.12 -25.04 1.45
N GLN A 44 19.92 -24.62 2.70
CA GLN A 44 20.25 -25.44 3.87
C GLN A 44 19.06 -26.30 4.33
N GLU A 45 17.87 -25.78 4.29
CA GLU A 45 16.65 -26.43 4.81
C GLU A 45 15.55 -26.55 3.75
N ALA A 46 15.44 -25.58 2.84
CA ALA A 46 14.40 -25.50 1.84
C ALA A 46 14.82 -26.16 0.50
N ARG A 47 13.88 -26.31 -0.44
CA ARG A 47 14.18 -26.77 -1.80
C ARG A 47 14.87 -25.70 -2.63
N PHE A 48 14.56 -24.46 -2.35
CA PHE A 48 15.06 -23.28 -3.05
C PHE A 48 15.50 -22.23 -2.06
N LYS A 49 16.56 -21.51 -2.41
CA LYS A 49 16.94 -20.26 -1.78
C LYS A 49 16.18 -19.14 -2.45
N VAL A 50 15.45 -18.32 -1.69
CA VAL A 50 14.55 -17.30 -2.22
C VAL A 50 15.03 -15.93 -1.77
N TYR A 51 15.26 -15.03 -2.73
CA TYR A 51 15.58 -13.63 -2.47
C TYR A 51 14.42 -12.76 -2.93
N ILE A 52 13.82 -12.05 -2.01
CA ILE A 52 12.75 -11.07 -2.25
C ILE A 52 13.37 -9.69 -2.15
N MET A 53 13.40 -8.97 -3.26
CA MET A 53 13.92 -7.60 -3.33
C MET A 53 12.77 -6.64 -3.57
N ASP A 54 12.44 -5.85 -2.55
CA ASP A 54 11.42 -4.81 -2.67
C ASP A 54 12.03 -3.51 -3.19
N GLU A 55 11.25 -2.73 -3.91
CA GLU A 55 11.62 -1.46 -4.56
C GLU A 55 12.93 -1.54 -5.37
N VAL A 56 13.06 -2.62 -6.13
CA VAL A 56 14.30 -2.93 -6.88
C VAL A 56 14.75 -1.81 -7.83
N HIS A 57 13.87 -0.89 -8.22
CA HIS A 57 14.21 0.29 -9.01
C HIS A 57 15.11 1.30 -8.27
N MET A 58 15.25 1.16 -6.94
CA MET A 58 16.13 2.00 -6.11
C MET A 58 17.59 1.53 -6.12
N LEU A 59 17.90 0.37 -6.69
CA LEU A 59 19.28 -0.12 -6.81
C LEU A 59 20.13 0.83 -7.64
N SER A 60 21.38 1.04 -7.20
CA SER A 60 22.35 1.81 -7.97
C SER A 60 22.66 1.14 -9.32
N ALA A 61 23.07 1.91 -10.31
CA ALA A 61 23.45 1.39 -11.63
C ALA A 61 24.57 0.33 -11.54
N GLY A 62 25.51 0.50 -10.59
CA GLY A 62 26.56 -0.47 -10.33
C GLY A 62 26.01 -1.78 -9.75
N ALA A 63 25.05 -1.70 -8.83
CA ALA A 63 24.37 -2.87 -8.24
C ALA A 63 23.58 -3.64 -9.31
N VAL A 64 22.83 -2.93 -10.14
CA VAL A 64 22.11 -3.51 -11.28
C VAL A 64 23.07 -4.26 -12.21
N ASN A 65 24.17 -3.62 -12.63
CA ASN A 65 25.15 -4.26 -13.54
C ASN A 65 25.80 -5.51 -12.94
N ALA A 66 26.12 -5.48 -11.64
CA ALA A 66 26.66 -6.65 -10.95
C ALA A 66 25.66 -7.82 -10.93
N PHE A 67 24.36 -7.51 -10.79
CA PHE A 67 23.30 -8.50 -10.68
C PHE A 67 22.91 -9.16 -12.02
N LEU A 68 23.12 -8.47 -13.15
CA LEU A 68 22.71 -8.95 -14.47
C LEU A 68 23.24 -10.33 -14.81
N LYS A 69 24.52 -10.62 -14.51
CA LYS A 69 25.13 -11.93 -14.78
C LYS A 69 24.43 -13.08 -14.04
N THR A 70 24.04 -12.84 -12.79
CA THR A 70 23.32 -13.83 -11.98
C THR A 70 21.88 -14.03 -12.46
N LEU A 71 21.26 -12.98 -13.00
CA LEU A 71 19.93 -13.08 -13.63
C LEU A 71 19.96 -13.76 -14.99
N GLU A 72 21.08 -13.72 -15.73
CA GLU A 72 21.26 -14.44 -16.99
C GLU A 72 21.37 -15.96 -16.79
N GLU A 73 22.15 -16.36 -15.79
CA GLU A 73 22.42 -17.75 -15.48
C GLU A 73 22.19 -18.02 -13.98
N PRO A 74 20.92 -17.99 -13.54
CA PRO A 74 20.62 -18.21 -12.12
C PRO A 74 20.90 -19.66 -11.75
N PRO A 75 21.46 -19.93 -10.55
CA PRO A 75 21.60 -21.31 -10.06
C PRO A 75 20.23 -22.00 -9.98
N ALA A 76 20.19 -23.31 -10.29
CA ALA A 76 18.94 -24.07 -10.43
C ALA A 76 18.06 -24.10 -9.16
N ASN A 77 18.67 -23.88 -8.00
CA ASN A 77 18.03 -23.91 -6.68
C ASN A 77 17.81 -22.51 -6.07
N VAL A 78 17.89 -21.44 -6.89
CA VAL A 78 17.70 -20.04 -6.45
C VAL A 78 16.52 -19.42 -7.19
N ILE A 79 15.71 -18.67 -6.46
CA ILE A 79 14.59 -17.91 -7.01
C ILE A 79 14.75 -16.45 -6.58
N PHE A 80 14.70 -15.54 -7.55
CA PHE A 80 14.64 -14.10 -7.31
C PHE A 80 13.22 -13.59 -7.53
N ILE A 81 12.68 -12.87 -6.55
CA ILE A 81 11.40 -12.14 -6.64
C ILE A 81 11.74 -10.66 -6.54
N LEU A 82 11.57 -9.95 -7.65
CA LEU A 82 11.85 -8.52 -7.75
C LEU A 82 10.55 -7.75 -7.74
N ALA A 83 10.32 -6.94 -6.72
CA ALA A 83 9.14 -6.08 -6.61
C ALA A 83 9.50 -4.62 -6.87
N THR A 84 8.61 -3.90 -7.52
CA THR A 84 8.78 -2.47 -7.80
C THR A 84 7.43 -1.78 -7.96
N THR A 85 7.33 -0.56 -7.47
CA THR A 85 6.21 0.35 -7.74
C THR A 85 6.38 1.10 -9.05
N ASP A 86 7.61 1.18 -9.61
CA ASP A 86 7.91 1.91 -10.83
C ASP A 86 8.73 1.06 -11.83
N PRO A 87 8.07 0.19 -12.60
CA PRO A 87 8.77 -0.68 -13.55
C PRO A 87 9.45 0.10 -14.69
N GLN A 88 9.06 1.37 -14.94
CA GLN A 88 9.66 2.19 -16.01
C GLN A 88 11.08 2.63 -15.66
N LYS A 89 11.43 2.70 -14.39
CA LYS A 89 12.79 3.01 -13.92
C LYS A 89 13.74 1.83 -14.01
N LEU A 90 13.23 0.60 -14.19
CA LEU A 90 14.08 -0.57 -14.33
C LEU A 90 14.68 -0.65 -15.73
N PRO A 91 15.99 -0.95 -15.86
CA PRO A 91 16.61 -1.21 -17.14
C PRO A 91 15.95 -2.37 -17.88
N ILE A 92 15.78 -2.23 -19.19
CA ILE A 92 15.20 -3.26 -20.04
C ILE A 92 15.96 -4.60 -19.93
N THR A 93 17.24 -4.54 -19.59
CA THR A 93 18.12 -5.70 -19.37
C THR A 93 17.67 -6.57 -18.21
N ILE A 94 17.08 -6.00 -17.14
CA ILE A 94 16.46 -6.77 -16.05
C ILE A 94 15.10 -7.29 -16.51
N LEU A 95 14.26 -6.43 -17.06
CA LEU A 95 12.89 -6.79 -17.46
C LEU A 95 12.86 -7.94 -18.48
N SER A 96 13.85 -8.01 -19.39
CA SER A 96 13.95 -9.08 -20.41
C SER A 96 14.34 -10.46 -19.84
N ARG A 97 14.82 -10.52 -18.60
CA ARG A 97 15.26 -11.75 -17.93
C ARG A 97 14.32 -12.22 -16.83
N CYS A 98 13.25 -11.48 -16.61
CA CYS A 98 12.27 -11.77 -15.57
C CYS A 98 10.90 -12.06 -16.18
N GLN A 99 10.18 -12.99 -15.58
CA GLN A 99 8.75 -13.11 -15.83
C GLN A 99 8.04 -11.98 -15.10
N ARG A 100 7.26 -11.19 -15.84
CA ARG A 100 6.56 -10.03 -15.28
C ARG A 100 5.15 -10.39 -14.86
N PHE A 101 4.76 -9.92 -13.66
CA PHE A 101 3.43 -10.00 -13.10
C PHE A 101 2.96 -8.60 -12.70
N ASP A 102 1.93 -8.09 -13.37
CA ASP A 102 1.37 -6.78 -13.06
C ASP A 102 0.22 -6.90 -12.06
N PHE A 103 0.40 -6.36 -10.85
CA PHE A 103 -0.62 -6.27 -9.83
C PHE A 103 -1.45 -5.00 -10.03
N LYS A 104 -2.76 -5.17 -10.09
CA LYS A 104 -3.72 -4.07 -10.21
C LYS A 104 -4.18 -3.61 -8.82
N ARG A 105 -4.74 -2.41 -8.77
CA ARG A 105 -5.46 -1.93 -7.58
C ARG A 105 -6.61 -2.89 -7.23
N ILE A 106 -6.76 -3.15 -5.95
CA ILE A 106 -7.84 -4.00 -5.43
C ILE A 106 -9.15 -3.22 -5.56
N ASN A 107 -10.21 -3.90 -5.99
CA ASN A 107 -11.50 -3.23 -6.11
C ASN A 107 -12.10 -2.92 -4.72
N LYS A 108 -12.94 -1.89 -4.66
CA LYS A 108 -13.55 -1.42 -3.43
C LYS A 108 -14.33 -2.52 -2.68
N ASN A 109 -15.03 -3.39 -3.40
CA ASN A 109 -15.86 -4.42 -2.79
C ASN A 109 -15.00 -5.48 -2.08
N ASP A 110 -13.87 -5.87 -2.68
CA ASP A 110 -12.94 -6.84 -2.09
C ASP A 110 -12.26 -6.27 -0.85
N ILE A 111 -11.87 -4.98 -0.88
CA ILE A 111 -11.35 -4.28 0.30
C ILE A 111 -12.41 -4.28 1.41
N THR A 112 -13.64 -3.84 1.11
CA THR A 112 -14.72 -3.80 2.10
C THR A 112 -14.99 -5.17 2.71
N ALA A 113 -15.02 -6.22 1.88
CA ALA A 113 -15.22 -7.60 2.34
C ALA A 113 -14.09 -8.05 3.28
N ARG A 114 -12.84 -7.69 2.95
CA ARG A 114 -11.68 -8.00 3.81
C ARG A 114 -11.73 -7.27 5.13
N LEU A 115 -12.03 -5.97 5.12
CA LEU A 115 -12.20 -5.16 6.33
C LEU A 115 -13.30 -5.73 7.23
N ARG A 116 -14.45 -6.10 6.65
CA ARG A 116 -15.57 -6.72 7.37
C ARG A 116 -15.14 -8.00 8.08
N LYS A 117 -14.41 -8.87 7.38
CA LYS A 117 -13.89 -10.10 7.98
C LYS A 117 -13.01 -9.80 9.20
N ILE A 118 -12.13 -8.81 9.11
CA ILE A 118 -11.22 -8.45 10.20
C ILE A 118 -11.97 -7.88 11.41
N VAL A 119 -12.92 -6.95 11.21
CA VAL A 119 -13.69 -6.39 12.33
C VAL A 119 -14.53 -7.48 13.03
N THR A 120 -15.08 -8.43 12.26
CA THR A 120 -15.82 -9.58 12.80
C THR A 120 -14.90 -10.49 13.63
N GLU A 121 -13.71 -10.81 13.13
CA GLU A 121 -12.70 -11.63 13.82
C GLU A 121 -12.19 -10.96 15.12
N LYS A 122 -12.07 -9.62 15.11
CA LYS A 122 -11.68 -8.82 16.29
C LYS A 122 -12.84 -8.52 17.24
N GLY A 123 -14.08 -8.86 16.91
CA GLY A 123 -15.27 -8.54 17.70
C GLY A 123 -15.60 -7.05 17.75
N VAL A 124 -15.16 -6.27 16.78
CA VAL A 124 -15.38 -4.82 16.66
C VAL A 124 -16.68 -4.55 15.93
N MET A 125 -17.50 -3.63 16.44
CA MET A 125 -18.69 -3.15 15.73
C MET A 125 -18.28 -2.14 14.67
N ALA A 126 -18.73 -2.35 13.42
CA ALA A 126 -18.49 -1.43 12.33
C ALA A 126 -19.68 -1.36 11.39
N ASP A 127 -20.09 -0.17 11.00
CA ASP A 127 -21.13 0.00 10.02
C ASP A 127 -20.58 -0.15 8.58
N ASP A 128 -21.46 -0.52 7.66
CA ASP A 128 -21.09 -0.71 6.25
C ASP A 128 -20.66 0.58 5.57
N LYS A 129 -21.17 1.71 6.03
CA LYS A 129 -20.82 3.02 5.49
C LYS A 129 -19.38 3.37 5.83
N SER A 130 -18.94 3.10 7.07
CA SER A 130 -17.55 3.29 7.52
C SER A 130 -16.57 2.45 6.72
N LEU A 131 -16.84 1.15 6.59
CA LEU A 131 -15.96 0.23 5.85
C LEU A 131 -15.89 0.61 4.35
N ASN A 132 -17.02 1.01 3.77
CA ASN A 132 -17.06 1.50 2.39
C ASN A 132 -16.31 2.83 2.20
N LEU A 133 -16.34 3.71 3.20
CA LEU A 133 -15.59 4.96 3.18
C LEU A 133 -14.08 4.69 3.21
N ILE A 134 -13.64 3.84 4.15
CA ILE A 134 -12.23 3.41 4.25
C ILE A 134 -11.76 2.82 2.92
N ALA A 135 -12.52 1.89 2.34
CA ALA A 135 -12.19 1.27 1.06
C ALA A 135 -12.12 2.27 -0.11
N ARG A 136 -12.96 3.33 -0.08
CA ARG A 136 -12.94 4.41 -1.08
C ARG A 136 -11.68 5.25 -0.98
N VAL A 137 -11.32 5.65 0.24
CA VAL A 137 -10.18 6.55 0.48
C VAL A 137 -8.84 5.86 0.23
N SER A 138 -8.77 4.55 0.49
CA SER A 138 -7.56 3.74 0.29
C SER A 138 -7.20 3.51 -1.18
N ASP A 139 -8.05 3.91 -2.13
CA ASP A 139 -7.79 3.89 -3.58
C ASP A 139 -7.17 2.58 -4.10
N GLY A 140 -7.65 1.45 -3.59
CA GLY A 140 -7.21 0.12 -4.02
C GLY A 140 -5.97 -0.42 -3.29
N ALA A 141 -5.46 0.29 -2.27
CA ALA A 141 -4.33 -0.13 -1.45
C ALA A 141 -4.81 -0.82 -0.16
N MET A 142 -4.56 -2.13 -0.03
CA MET A 142 -4.96 -2.88 1.16
C MET A 142 -4.20 -2.43 2.42
N ARG A 143 -2.91 -2.12 2.31
CA ARG A 143 -2.09 -1.64 3.43
C ARG A 143 -2.69 -0.37 4.04
N ASP A 144 -3.03 0.60 3.20
CA ASP A 144 -3.61 1.88 3.65
C ASP A 144 -4.98 1.66 4.27
N SER A 145 -5.82 0.79 3.69
CA SER A 145 -7.13 0.47 4.25
C SER A 145 -7.05 -0.18 5.63
N LEU A 146 -6.07 -1.05 5.85
CA LEU A 146 -5.84 -1.68 7.16
C LEU A 146 -5.30 -0.69 8.18
N SER A 147 -4.39 0.21 7.77
CA SER A 147 -3.86 1.26 8.64
C SER A 147 -4.96 2.23 9.08
N ILE A 148 -5.83 2.65 8.16
CA ILE A 148 -6.97 3.51 8.46
C ILE A 148 -7.96 2.78 9.39
N LEU A 149 -8.24 1.50 9.13
CA LEU A 149 -9.12 0.70 10.00
C LEU A 149 -8.58 0.58 11.42
N ASP A 150 -7.28 0.32 11.56
CA ASP A 150 -6.64 0.16 12.88
C ASP A 150 -6.68 1.48 13.67
N GLN A 151 -6.42 2.61 13.01
CA GLN A 151 -6.60 3.93 13.61
C GLN A 151 -8.05 4.19 14.04
N ALA A 152 -9.03 3.85 13.18
CA ALA A 152 -10.44 4.04 13.48
C ALA A 152 -10.90 3.19 14.68
N ILE A 153 -10.42 1.95 14.79
CA ILE A 153 -10.68 1.07 15.96
C ILE A 153 -10.09 1.67 17.22
N SER A 154 -8.85 2.18 17.14
CA SER A 154 -8.14 2.75 18.29
C SER A 154 -8.79 4.04 18.83
N MET A 155 -9.39 4.84 17.94
CA MET A 155 -10.07 6.10 18.30
C MET A 155 -11.53 5.90 18.77
N GLY A 156 -12.17 4.81 18.34
CA GLY A 156 -13.61 4.58 18.53
C GLY A 156 -13.99 3.66 19.69
N ASP A 157 -13.07 3.44 20.66
CA ASP A 157 -13.32 2.55 21.84
C ASP A 157 -13.95 1.20 21.46
N GLY A 158 -13.50 0.61 20.34
CA GLY A 158 -13.99 -0.69 19.88
C GLY A 158 -15.16 -0.64 18.89
N ALA A 159 -15.56 0.55 18.44
CA ALA A 159 -16.56 0.72 17.40
C ALA A 159 -16.00 1.60 16.25
N VAL A 160 -16.33 1.27 15.01
CA VAL A 160 -15.95 2.04 13.82
C VAL A 160 -17.18 2.72 13.25
N GLU A 161 -17.42 3.95 13.65
CA GLU A 161 -18.54 4.75 13.20
C GLU A 161 -18.17 5.67 12.04
N TYR A 162 -19.12 5.91 11.12
CA TYR A 162 -18.91 6.74 9.94
C TYR A 162 -18.44 8.17 10.30
N SER A 163 -19.07 8.80 11.29
CA SER A 163 -18.72 10.14 11.77
C SER A 163 -17.28 10.24 12.27
N SER A 164 -16.85 9.22 13.05
CA SER A 164 -15.50 9.14 13.58
C SER A 164 -14.46 8.97 12.48
N VAL A 165 -14.74 8.13 11.48
CA VAL A 165 -13.85 7.93 10.31
C VAL A 165 -13.75 9.20 9.46
N VAL A 166 -14.86 9.90 9.22
CA VAL A 166 -14.89 11.19 8.50
C VAL A 166 -14.02 12.21 9.22
N SER A 167 -14.21 12.37 10.52
CA SER A 167 -13.45 13.31 11.36
C SER A 167 -11.97 12.98 11.37
N MET A 168 -11.63 11.70 11.58
CA MET A 168 -10.23 11.21 11.62
C MET A 168 -9.49 11.47 10.30
N LEU A 169 -10.18 11.28 9.18
CA LEU A 169 -9.60 11.48 7.85
C LEU A 169 -9.65 12.94 7.38
N GLY A 170 -10.27 13.83 8.14
CA GLY A 170 -10.46 15.22 7.77
C GLY A 170 -11.24 15.39 6.45
N LEU A 171 -12.23 14.53 6.20
CA LEU A 171 -12.96 14.53 4.93
C LEU A 171 -14.06 15.58 4.95
N VAL A 172 -14.23 16.26 3.82
CA VAL A 172 -15.39 17.16 3.60
C VAL A 172 -16.65 16.31 3.49
N THR A 173 -17.63 16.56 4.34
CA THR A 173 -18.92 15.90 4.18
C THR A 173 -19.62 16.42 2.92
N ASN A 174 -20.43 15.59 2.30
CA ASN A 174 -21.22 16.02 1.14
C ASN A 174 -22.09 17.27 1.46
N GLU A 175 -22.51 17.42 2.71
CA GLU A 175 -23.30 18.58 3.17
C GLU A 175 -22.56 19.91 2.94
N TYR A 176 -21.28 19.99 3.30
CA TYR A 176 -20.46 21.17 3.04
C TYR A 176 -20.29 21.43 1.54
N LEU A 177 -20.09 20.37 0.74
CA LEU A 177 -19.94 20.52 -0.71
C LEU A 177 -21.23 21.01 -1.35
N PHE A 178 -22.39 20.49 -0.94
CA PHE A 178 -23.69 20.97 -1.42
C PHE A 178 -23.97 22.41 -0.95
N THR A 179 -23.70 22.72 0.31
CA THR A 179 -23.88 24.08 0.85
C THR A 179 -23.02 25.09 0.08
N LEU A 180 -21.74 24.76 -0.15
CA LEU A 180 -20.84 25.61 -0.91
C LEU A 180 -21.33 25.79 -2.35
N THR A 181 -21.73 24.69 -3.01
CA THR A 181 -22.26 24.72 -4.38
C THR A 181 -23.52 25.60 -4.47
N ASN A 182 -24.46 25.44 -3.55
CA ASN A 182 -25.67 26.27 -3.53
C ASN A 182 -25.36 27.74 -3.32
N ASN A 183 -24.46 28.06 -2.38
CA ASN A 183 -24.01 29.43 -2.15
C ASN A 183 -23.35 30.05 -3.39
N VAL A 184 -22.58 29.26 -4.16
CA VAL A 184 -22.02 29.72 -5.43
C VAL A 184 -23.09 29.98 -6.48
N ILE A 185 -24.10 29.10 -6.60
CA ILE A 185 -25.24 29.27 -7.54
C ILE A 185 -26.04 30.53 -7.18
N GLU A 186 -26.28 30.74 -5.89
CA GLU A 186 -27.02 31.90 -5.36
C GLU A 186 -26.19 33.19 -5.36
N ARG A 187 -24.90 33.11 -5.72
CA ARG A 187 -23.92 34.22 -5.70
C ARG A 187 -23.76 34.84 -4.31
N ASN A 188 -23.95 34.07 -3.26
CA ASN A 188 -23.80 34.51 -1.87
C ASN A 188 -22.33 34.34 -1.43
N ILE A 189 -21.52 35.36 -1.68
CA ILE A 189 -20.07 35.33 -1.44
C ILE A 189 -19.77 35.21 0.07
N ASP A 190 -20.52 35.92 0.92
CA ASP A 190 -20.26 35.88 2.36
C ASP A 190 -20.46 34.49 2.95
N ASN A 191 -21.52 33.79 2.56
CA ASN A 191 -21.75 32.42 2.98
C ASN A 191 -20.75 31.44 2.36
N CYS A 192 -20.25 31.69 1.15
CA CYS A 192 -19.17 30.87 0.59
C CYS A 192 -17.90 30.95 1.43
N ILE A 193 -17.51 32.18 1.83
CA ILE A 193 -16.33 32.42 2.66
C ILE A 193 -16.50 31.75 4.03
N SER A 194 -17.64 31.99 4.69
CA SER A 194 -17.94 31.39 6.00
C SER A 194 -17.89 29.83 5.94
N THR A 195 -18.48 29.25 4.91
CA THR A 195 -18.43 27.76 4.73
C THR A 195 -17.01 27.25 4.53
N ILE A 196 -16.18 27.98 3.77
CA ILE A 196 -14.77 27.61 3.59
C ILE A 196 -13.99 27.75 4.90
N GLU A 197 -14.24 28.80 5.69
CA GLU A 197 -13.63 29.01 6.99
C GLU A 197 -14.00 27.88 7.97
N GLU A 198 -15.25 27.45 8.00
CA GLU A 198 -15.71 26.31 8.79
C GLU A 198 -14.98 25.02 8.39
N ILE A 199 -14.85 24.77 7.09
CA ILE A 199 -14.13 23.61 6.55
C ILE A 199 -12.67 23.64 7.01
N ILE A 200 -11.98 24.77 6.90
CA ILE A 200 -10.57 24.91 7.30
C ILE A 200 -10.41 24.80 8.83
N THR A 201 -11.30 25.42 9.59
CA THR A 201 -11.27 25.40 11.05
C THR A 201 -11.55 24.00 11.62
N SER A 202 -12.32 23.17 10.90
CA SER A 202 -12.52 21.75 11.26
C SER A 202 -11.29 20.86 11.07
N GLY A 203 -10.16 21.44 10.68
CA GLY A 203 -8.88 20.74 10.48
C GLY A 203 -8.64 20.22 9.06
N MET A 204 -9.50 20.60 8.14
CA MET A 204 -9.45 20.16 6.74
C MET A 204 -8.50 21.03 5.92
N GLY A 205 -7.56 20.40 5.22
CA GLY A 205 -6.65 21.12 4.34
C GLY A 205 -7.36 21.68 3.10
N ALA A 206 -7.06 22.92 2.71
CA ALA A 206 -7.64 23.58 1.53
C ALA A 206 -7.44 22.74 0.24
N TYR A 207 -6.31 22.06 0.12
CA TYR A 207 -6.03 21.16 -1.02
C TYR A 207 -7.04 20.01 -1.13
N LEU A 208 -7.38 19.37 0.00
CA LEU A 208 -8.35 18.28 0.02
C LEU A 208 -9.76 18.79 -0.31
N CYS A 209 -10.13 19.97 0.21
CA CYS A 209 -11.40 20.62 -0.11
C CYS A 209 -11.56 20.86 -1.63
N ILE A 210 -10.53 21.40 -2.27
CA ILE A 210 -10.53 21.61 -3.73
C ILE A 210 -10.65 20.29 -4.49
N LYS A 211 -9.92 19.27 -4.08
CA LYS A 211 -9.97 17.94 -4.70
C LYS A 211 -11.37 17.31 -4.61
N GLU A 212 -12.00 17.38 -3.45
CA GLU A 212 -13.35 16.86 -3.26
C GLU A 212 -14.41 17.70 -4.04
N LEU A 213 -14.27 19.02 -4.11
CA LEU A 213 -15.09 19.87 -4.98
C LEU A 213 -14.96 19.49 -6.45
N MET A 214 -13.74 19.28 -6.94
CA MET A 214 -13.53 18.83 -8.33
C MET A 214 -14.22 17.49 -8.60
N LEU A 215 -14.17 16.56 -7.64
CA LEU A 215 -14.86 15.28 -7.75
C LEU A 215 -16.38 15.44 -7.71
N HIS A 216 -16.88 16.34 -6.86
CA HIS A 216 -18.30 16.65 -6.73
C HIS A 216 -18.90 17.22 -8.02
N TYR A 217 -18.18 18.15 -8.69
CA TYR A 217 -18.64 18.73 -9.96
C TYR A 217 -18.44 17.80 -11.19
N ARG A 218 -17.65 16.75 -11.06
CA ARG A 218 -17.44 15.78 -12.14
C ARG A 218 -18.52 14.70 -12.19
N ASN A 219 -19.16 14.39 -11.08
CA ASN A 219 -20.19 13.35 -10.94
C ASN A 219 -21.59 13.92 -11.12
#